data_455ff15f0efa37138f08366f70809be4
#
_entry.id   455ff15f0efa37138f08366f70809be4
#
_cell.length_a   1.000
_cell.length_b   1.000
_cell.length_c   1.000
_cell.angle_alpha   90.00
_cell.angle_beta   90.00
_cell.angle_gamma   90.00
#
_symmetry.space_group_name_H-M   'P 1'
#
loop_
_entity.id
_entity.type
_entity.pdbx_description
1 polymer ?
#
loop_
_entity_poly.entity_id
_entity_poly.type
_entity_poly.pdbx_seq_one_letter_code
_entity_poly.pdbx_strand_id
1 'polypeptide(L)'
;MKNSKSMAIMLVVLIICSNLKMFGQASSAGFSNSPFAAQDYIGWKNGVIGLGILTLPELTIKNEDPMPISFYTNAGAGTFNNMRMTILGNGRVGIGINNPLWQLDVADEINISQPRNYYMIGGETVLHNAGTENIFTGVNCGKDILAGNASGNMNTFNGFSAGEFASGNDNVFIGDNTGRYSNGQSNIFIGTSAGINNLGDYNSIVGFTAGMYLTTGNENTFMGLRAGECNTSGSNNTFMGALSGSSNAGGSNNTFIGAQAGSRAEQVNNAIAIGYKAEVRCNDCTVLGGKFVGINTTTPQTTLEVNGTITTKQLIIANENQKQDVTAMLNELKNEIAQLKEQINQLTKN
;
A
#
# COMPACT_ATOMS: atom_id res chain seq x y z
N MET A 1 -58.71 34.83 -32.49
CA MET A 1 -58.60 33.45 -32.03
C MET A 1 -57.31 33.11 -31.28
N LYS A 2 -56.60 34.10 -30.70
CA LYS A 2 -55.36 33.85 -29.90
C LYS A 2 -55.62 33.86 -28.38
N ASN A 3 -56.77 34.31 -27.90
CA ASN A 3 -57.02 34.47 -26.46
C ASN A 3 -57.76 33.31 -25.77
N SER A 4 -58.29 32.31 -26.55
CA SER A 4 -59.06 31.22 -25.95
C SER A 4 -58.17 30.12 -25.34
N LYS A 5 -56.95 29.90 -25.88
CA LYS A 5 -56.01 28.89 -25.30
C LYS A 5 -55.34 29.35 -24.02
N SER A 6 -55.09 30.64 -23.89
CA SER A 6 -54.50 31.22 -22.67
C SER A 6 -55.51 31.19 -21.51
N MET A 7 -56.80 31.40 -21.80
CA MET A 7 -57.87 31.37 -20.80
C MET A 7 -58.20 29.93 -20.36
N ALA A 8 -58.09 28.93 -21.24
CA ALA A 8 -58.25 27.54 -20.88
C ALA A 8 -57.14 27.00 -19.96
N ILE A 9 -55.89 27.41 -20.23
CA ILE A 9 -54.74 27.05 -19.38
C ILE A 9 -54.85 27.70 -17.99
N MET A 10 -55.30 28.94 -17.93
CA MET A 10 -55.54 29.65 -16.67
C MET A 10 -56.66 29.05 -15.85
N LEU A 11 -57.74 28.53 -16.51
CA LEU A 11 -58.84 27.85 -15.87
C LEU A 11 -58.48 26.46 -15.34
N VAL A 12 -57.62 25.72 -16.03
CA VAL A 12 -57.11 24.41 -15.57
C VAL A 12 -56.17 24.58 -14.37
N VAL A 13 -55.32 25.59 -14.35
CA VAL A 13 -54.47 25.92 -13.20
C VAL A 13 -55.32 26.36 -12.01
N LEU A 14 -56.39 27.10 -12.20
CA LEU A 14 -57.29 27.51 -11.15
C LEU A 14 -58.15 26.34 -10.56
N ILE A 15 -58.57 25.39 -11.38
CA ILE A 15 -59.30 24.21 -10.95
C ILE A 15 -58.40 23.21 -10.20
N ILE A 16 -57.14 23.11 -10.56
CA ILE A 16 -56.15 22.31 -9.82
C ILE A 16 -55.86 22.96 -8.46
N CYS A 17 -55.75 24.28 -8.39
CA CYS A 17 -55.55 24.98 -7.12
C CYS A 17 -56.76 24.95 -6.18
N SER A 18 -58.00 24.89 -6.68
CA SER A 18 -59.22 24.85 -5.85
C SER A 18 -59.48 23.52 -5.15
N ASN A 19 -58.85 22.43 -5.63
CA ASN A 19 -59.00 21.09 -5.01
C ASN A 19 -57.83 20.70 -4.08
N LEU A 20 -56.85 21.56 -3.93
CA LEU A 20 -55.69 21.38 -3.07
C LEU A 20 -55.99 21.93 -1.67
N LYS A 21 -56.29 21.06 -0.71
CA LYS A 21 -56.27 21.45 0.70
C LYS A 21 -54.81 21.72 1.13
N MET A 22 -54.40 22.97 1.07
CA MET A 22 -53.13 23.39 1.65
C MET A 22 -53.26 23.40 3.19
N PHE A 23 -52.44 22.61 3.86
CA PHE A 23 -52.28 22.65 5.32
C PHE A 23 -51.07 23.52 5.66
N GLY A 24 -51.34 24.67 6.23
CA GLY A 24 -50.44 25.71 6.65
C GLY A 24 -50.97 27.06 6.19
N GLN A 25 -50.99 28.07 7.05
CA GLN A 25 -51.44 29.39 6.68
C GLN A 25 -50.58 29.97 5.56
N ALA A 26 -50.92 29.67 4.33
CA ALA A 26 -50.46 30.44 3.19
C ALA A 26 -51.45 31.59 3.02
N SER A 27 -51.12 32.77 3.45
CA SER A 27 -51.77 33.97 2.97
C SER A 27 -51.46 34.11 1.50
N SER A 28 -52.44 33.79 0.61
CA SER A 28 -52.44 34.02 -0.81
C SER A 28 -51.22 33.51 -1.59
N ALA A 29 -51.25 32.22 -2.02
CA ALA A 29 -50.40 31.75 -3.09
C ALA A 29 -50.89 32.35 -4.43
N GLY A 30 -50.62 33.61 -4.66
CA GLY A 30 -50.64 34.18 -6.00
C GLY A 30 -49.26 34.03 -6.59
N PHE A 31 -49.14 33.48 -7.79
CA PHE A 31 -47.98 33.73 -8.64
C PHE A 31 -47.99 35.23 -8.99
N SER A 32 -47.55 36.07 -8.07
CA SER A 32 -47.38 37.49 -8.32
C SER A 32 -45.88 37.74 -8.58
N ASN A 33 -45.55 38.65 -9.47
CA ASN A 33 -44.23 39.21 -9.70
C ASN A 33 -43.71 40.05 -8.49
N SER A 34 -44.18 39.78 -7.31
CA SER A 34 -43.69 40.38 -6.07
C SER A 34 -42.61 39.50 -5.43
N PRO A 35 -41.53 40.04 -4.89
CA PRO A 35 -40.56 39.28 -4.17
C PRO A 35 -41.25 38.51 -3.03
N PHE A 36 -41.03 37.23 -2.94
CA PHE A 36 -41.56 36.37 -1.87
C PHE A 36 -41.05 36.88 -0.51
N ALA A 37 -41.93 36.97 0.47
CA ALA A 37 -41.51 37.26 1.82
C ALA A 37 -40.65 36.09 2.36
N ALA A 38 -39.71 36.35 3.26
CA ALA A 38 -38.65 35.48 3.72
C ALA A 38 -39.11 34.13 4.36
N GLN A 39 -40.40 33.80 4.28
CA GLN A 39 -41.03 32.58 4.85
C GLN A 39 -41.96 31.84 3.89
N ASP A 40 -41.99 32.14 2.62
CA ASP A 40 -42.87 31.45 1.67
C ASP A 40 -42.28 30.07 1.31
N TYR A 41 -43.06 29.03 1.56
CA TYR A 41 -42.71 27.67 1.19
C TYR A 41 -43.89 26.96 0.52
N ILE A 42 -43.60 26.08 -0.41
CA ILE A 42 -44.61 25.16 -0.96
C ILE A 42 -44.54 23.85 -0.17
N GLY A 43 -45.54 23.59 0.66
CA GLY A 43 -45.62 22.38 1.46
C GLY A 43 -46.61 21.37 0.86
N TRP A 44 -46.26 20.07 0.90
CA TRP A 44 -47.10 19.00 0.41
C TRP A 44 -47.30 17.89 1.46
N LYS A 45 -48.52 17.38 1.60
CA LYS A 45 -48.84 16.23 2.44
C LYS A 45 -49.35 15.10 1.55
N ASN A 46 -48.68 13.96 1.54
CA ASN A 46 -49.03 12.72 0.85
C ASN A 46 -49.03 12.74 -0.69
N GLY A 47 -47.96 13.17 -1.31
CA GLY A 47 -47.88 13.02 -2.75
C GLY A 47 -46.63 13.59 -3.40
N VAL A 48 -46.31 13.09 -4.56
CA VAL A 48 -45.23 13.58 -5.42
C VAL A 48 -45.70 14.83 -6.14
N ILE A 49 -44.94 15.93 -6.10
CA ILE A 49 -45.13 17.05 -7.03
C ILE A 49 -44.63 16.59 -8.40
N GLY A 50 -45.51 16.18 -9.25
CA GLY A 50 -45.30 16.14 -10.67
C GLY A 50 -45.66 17.49 -11.28
N LEU A 51 -44.77 18.48 -11.33
CA LEU A 51 -44.91 19.60 -12.24
C LEU A 51 -44.50 19.12 -13.63
N GLY A 52 -45.42 18.48 -14.32
CA GLY A 52 -45.27 18.20 -15.75
C GLY A 52 -45.41 19.49 -16.55
N ILE A 53 -44.34 20.27 -16.66
CA ILE A 53 -44.28 21.34 -17.66
C ILE A 53 -43.74 20.70 -18.95
N LEU A 54 -44.65 20.41 -19.84
CA LEU A 54 -44.41 19.68 -21.08
C LEU A 54 -43.52 20.38 -22.11
N THR A 55 -42.89 21.52 -21.79
CA THR A 55 -42.16 22.34 -22.79
C THR A 55 -40.88 22.99 -22.27
N LEU A 56 -40.44 22.78 -21.02
CA LEU A 56 -39.17 23.29 -20.52
C LEU A 56 -38.19 22.17 -20.28
N PRO A 57 -36.92 22.31 -20.72
CA PRO A 57 -35.91 21.27 -20.60
C PRO A 57 -35.46 20.99 -19.17
N GLU A 58 -35.81 21.83 -18.21
CA GLU A 58 -35.35 21.71 -16.82
C GLU A 58 -36.33 22.31 -15.82
N LEU A 59 -36.31 21.78 -14.57
CA LEU A 59 -36.91 22.43 -13.41
C LEU A 59 -35.84 23.30 -12.73
N THR A 60 -35.94 24.60 -12.84
CA THR A 60 -35.03 25.54 -12.17
C THR A 60 -35.60 25.94 -10.82
N ILE A 61 -34.88 25.63 -9.72
CA ILE A 61 -35.12 26.18 -8.39
C ILE A 61 -34.13 27.31 -8.16
N LYS A 62 -34.59 28.56 -8.17
CA LYS A 62 -33.75 29.73 -8.04
C LYS A 62 -34.08 30.46 -6.73
N ASN A 63 -33.07 30.74 -5.95
CA ASN A 63 -33.18 31.67 -4.82
C ASN A 63 -32.31 32.91 -5.15
N GLU A 64 -32.95 34.09 -5.21
CA GLU A 64 -32.25 35.35 -5.54
C GLU A 64 -31.68 36.04 -4.29
N ASP A 65 -32.12 35.64 -3.11
CA ASP A 65 -31.58 36.10 -1.84
C ASP A 65 -30.37 35.27 -1.39
N PRO A 66 -29.47 35.80 -0.54
CA PRO A 66 -28.34 35.08 0.00
C PRO A 66 -28.74 33.96 1.01
N MET A 67 -30.02 33.65 1.09
CA MET A 67 -30.58 32.64 1.97
C MET A 67 -30.35 31.23 1.39
N PRO A 68 -30.20 30.19 2.22
CA PRO A 68 -29.99 28.83 1.76
C PRO A 68 -31.24 28.22 1.13
N ILE A 69 -31.05 27.33 0.15
CA ILE A 69 -32.06 26.38 -0.30
C ILE A 69 -31.95 25.15 0.61
N SER A 70 -33.01 24.83 1.35
CA SER A 70 -32.97 23.71 2.31
C SER A 70 -34.09 22.70 2.05
N PHE A 71 -33.72 21.42 2.15
CA PHE A 71 -34.63 20.29 2.02
C PHE A 71 -34.83 19.62 3.38
N TYR A 72 -36.10 19.44 3.74
CA TYR A 72 -36.48 18.84 5.00
C TYR A 72 -37.31 17.59 4.78
N THR A 73 -37.15 16.57 5.63
CA THR A 73 -38.06 15.46 5.72
C THR A 73 -38.64 15.41 7.11
N ASN A 74 -39.97 15.18 7.21
CA ASN A 74 -40.67 15.11 8.49
C ASN A 74 -40.66 13.67 9.01
N ALA A 75 -40.16 13.46 10.23
CA ALA A 75 -40.21 12.17 10.92
C ALA A 75 -41.41 12.01 11.87
N GLY A 76 -42.32 13.00 11.93
CA GLY A 76 -43.47 12.99 12.83
C GLY A 76 -44.30 14.27 12.76
N ALA A 77 -45.48 14.31 13.39
CA ALA A 77 -46.41 15.43 13.31
C ALA A 77 -45.80 16.74 13.87
N GLY A 78 -45.58 17.70 13.01
CA GLY A 78 -45.60 19.13 13.40
C GLY A 78 -44.26 19.88 13.51
N THR A 79 -43.09 19.28 13.29
CA THR A 79 -41.82 20.04 13.36
C THR A 79 -40.93 19.75 12.13
N PHE A 80 -40.55 20.83 11.39
CA PHE A 80 -39.61 20.77 10.26
C PHE A 80 -38.17 20.71 10.79
N ASN A 81 -37.85 19.82 11.72
CA ASN A 81 -36.54 19.84 12.39
C ASN A 81 -35.50 18.92 11.78
N ASN A 82 -35.80 18.17 10.74
CA ASN A 82 -34.87 17.23 10.12
C ASN A 82 -34.48 17.74 8.74
N MET A 83 -33.57 18.74 8.71
CA MET A 83 -32.93 19.15 7.47
C MET A 83 -32.09 18.00 6.95
N ARG A 84 -32.24 17.70 5.67
CA ARG A 84 -31.51 16.63 4.99
C ARG A 84 -30.42 17.15 4.06
N MET A 85 -30.66 18.33 3.45
CA MET A 85 -29.72 18.96 2.56
C MET A 85 -29.89 20.46 2.62
N THR A 86 -28.80 21.19 2.54
CA THR A 86 -28.80 22.65 2.36
C THR A 86 -27.82 23.04 1.24
N ILE A 87 -28.19 24.08 0.49
CA ILE A 87 -27.29 24.73 -0.47
C ILE A 87 -27.23 26.20 -0.02
N LEU A 88 -26.05 26.62 0.47
CA LEU A 88 -25.83 28.01 0.89
C LEU A 88 -25.72 28.94 -0.32
N GLY A 89 -25.98 30.23 -0.14
CA GLY A 89 -25.84 31.26 -1.17
C GLY A 89 -24.41 31.37 -1.77
N ASN A 90 -23.39 30.85 -1.10
CA ASN A 90 -22.01 30.76 -1.58
C ASN A 90 -21.72 29.46 -2.36
N GLY A 91 -22.72 28.63 -2.63
CA GLY A 91 -22.62 27.39 -3.39
C GLY A 91 -22.18 26.16 -2.60
N ARG A 92 -21.94 26.27 -1.28
CA ARG A 92 -21.61 25.10 -0.45
C ARG A 92 -22.85 24.23 -0.23
N VAL A 93 -22.68 22.91 -0.32
CA VAL A 93 -23.72 21.92 -0.13
C VAL A 93 -23.48 21.14 1.15
N GLY A 94 -24.46 21.13 2.04
CA GLY A 94 -24.46 20.32 3.26
C GLY A 94 -25.46 19.19 3.17
N ILE A 95 -25.07 17.97 3.50
CA ILE A 95 -25.95 16.81 3.70
C ILE A 95 -25.98 16.52 5.20
N GLY A 96 -27.12 16.73 5.85
CA GLY A 96 -27.24 16.61 7.30
C GLY A 96 -26.59 17.76 8.10
N ILE A 97 -26.02 18.76 7.45
CA ILE A 97 -25.32 19.90 8.05
C ILE A 97 -25.93 21.24 7.60
N ASN A 98 -26.26 22.13 8.54
CA ASN A 98 -26.84 23.44 8.26
C ASN A 98 -25.82 24.47 7.75
N ASN A 99 -24.58 24.39 8.26
CA ASN A 99 -23.53 25.33 7.96
C ASN A 99 -22.29 24.58 7.42
N PRO A 100 -22.33 24.12 6.15
CA PRO A 100 -21.21 23.40 5.57
C PRO A 100 -19.96 24.30 5.49
N LEU A 101 -18.82 23.80 5.93
CA LEU A 101 -17.54 24.48 5.89
C LEU A 101 -16.82 24.28 4.56
N TRP A 102 -17.16 23.18 3.85
CA TRP A 102 -16.57 22.78 2.56
C TRP A 102 -17.59 22.86 1.42
N GLN A 103 -17.14 22.75 0.16
CA GLN A 103 -18.02 22.79 -1.02
C GLN A 103 -19.10 21.68 -0.98
N LEU A 104 -18.74 20.49 -0.51
CA LEU A 104 -19.65 19.43 -0.11
C LEU A 104 -19.25 18.97 1.30
N ASP A 105 -20.18 19.03 2.23
CA ASP A 105 -20.00 18.66 3.64
C ASP A 105 -21.11 17.71 4.06
N VAL A 106 -20.76 16.52 4.53
CA VAL A 106 -21.69 15.43 4.87
C VAL A 106 -21.50 15.05 6.33
N ALA A 107 -22.58 15.07 7.12
CA ALA A 107 -22.53 14.82 8.56
C ALA A 107 -22.20 13.37 8.93
N ASP A 108 -22.58 12.44 8.07
CA ASP A 108 -22.45 10.98 8.28
C ASP A 108 -21.67 10.33 7.15
N GLU A 109 -21.90 9.06 6.91
CA GLU A 109 -21.20 8.24 5.92
C GLU A 109 -21.61 8.58 4.48
N ILE A 110 -20.66 8.50 3.56
CA ILE A 110 -20.91 8.50 2.12
C ILE A 110 -20.84 7.06 1.63
N ASN A 111 -22.00 6.47 1.30
CA ASN A 111 -22.06 5.12 0.74
C ASN A 111 -22.25 5.19 -0.78
N ILE A 112 -21.32 4.59 -1.53
CA ILE A 112 -21.37 4.44 -2.98
C ILE A 112 -21.83 3.01 -3.29
N SER A 113 -23.14 2.80 -3.48
CA SER A 113 -23.81 1.49 -3.54
C SER A 113 -23.96 0.94 -4.97
N GLN A 114 -22.97 1.05 -5.83
CA GLN A 114 -22.99 0.48 -7.18
C GLN A 114 -22.10 -0.76 -7.29
N PRO A 115 -22.32 -1.68 -8.24
CA PRO A 115 -21.53 -2.90 -8.40
C PRO A 115 -20.01 -2.68 -8.60
N ARG A 116 -19.62 -1.46 -8.96
CA ARG A 116 -18.22 -1.01 -9.06
C ARG A 116 -18.09 0.26 -8.24
N ASN A 117 -17.79 0.09 -6.95
CA ASN A 117 -17.69 1.20 -6.01
C ASN A 117 -16.35 1.91 -6.20
N TYR A 118 -16.34 3.11 -6.77
CA TYR A 118 -15.14 3.91 -6.91
C TYR A 118 -15.40 5.41 -6.71
N TYR A 119 -14.41 6.08 -6.17
CA TYR A 119 -14.37 7.53 -6.07
C TYR A 119 -13.45 8.08 -7.18
N MET A 120 -13.95 9.05 -7.94
CA MET A 120 -13.23 9.64 -9.07
C MET A 120 -12.84 11.08 -8.80
N ILE A 121 -11.65 11.48 -9.25
CA ILE A 121 -11.20 12.87 -9.29
C ILE A 121 -10.73 13.17 -10.72
N GLY A 122 -11.29 14.22 -11.32
CA GLY A 122 -10.91 14.61 -12.69
C GLY A 122 -11.16 13.57 -13.77
N GLY A 123 -12.10 12.63 -13.54
CA GLY A 123 -12.40 11.53 -14.47
C GLY A 123 -11.55 10.27 -14.25
N GLU A 124 -10.59 10.31 -13.33
CA GLU A 124 -9.74 9.14 -12.98
C GLU A 124 -10.23 8.45 -11.70
N THR A 125 -10.25 7.13 -11.69
CA THR A 125 -10.58 6.34 -10.49
C THR A 125 -9.42 6.41 -9.50
N VAL A 126 -9.67 6.95 -8.30
CA VAL A 126 -8.63 7.16 -7.29
C VAL A 126 -8.82 6.33 -6.04
N LEU A 127 -10.02 5.78 -5.81
CA LEU A 127 -10.32 4.87 -4.71
C LEU A 127 -11.37 3.87 -5.15
N HIS A 128 -11.11 2.58 -4.99
CA HIS A 128 -12.08 1.52 -5.23
C HIS A 128 -11.75 0.25 -4.42
N ASN A 129 -12.70 -0.68 -4.40
CA ASN A 129 -12.59 -1.97 -3.72
C ASN A 129 -13.04 -3.13 -4.62
N ALA A 130 -12.72 -3.08 -5.91
CA ALA A 130 -13.07 -4.14 -6.84
C ALA A 130 -12.54 -5.51 -6.38
N GLY A 131 -13.31 -6.58 -6.61
CA GLY A 131 -13.05 -7.90 -6.02
C GLY A 131 -13.60 -8.04 -4.61
N THR A 132 -13.05 -8.93 -3.82
CA THR A 132 -13.48 -9.20 -2.45
C THR A 132 -12.43 -8.72 -1.46
N GLU A 133 -12.82 -7.84 -0.51
CA GLU A 133 -11.94 -7.36 0.57
C GLU A 133 -10.68 -6.63 0.09
N ASN A 134 -10.76 -5.94 -1.06
CA ASN A 134 -9.66 -5.15 -1.60
C ASN A 134 -9.78 -3.67 -1.19
N ILE A 135 -8.65 -3.00 -1.04
CA ILE A 135 -8.54 -1.54 -0.90
C ILE A 135 -7.51 -1.04 -1.90
N PHE A 136 -7.96 -0.25 -2.88
CA PHE A 136 -7.09 0.31 -3.92
C PHE A 136 -7.15 1.83 -3.93
N THR A 137 -6.01 2.49 -3.83
CA THR A 137 -5.90 3.96 -3.86
C THR A 137 -4.83 4.41 -4.86
N GLY A 138 -5.23 5.22 -5.82
CA GLY A 138 -4.35 5.74 -6.87
C GLY A 138 -4.86 5.47 -8.27
N VAL A 139 -4.41 6.29 -9.22
CA VAL A 139 -4.77 6.14 -10.63
C VAL A 139 -4.19 4.83 -11.18
N ASN A 140 -4.98 4.07 -11.93
CA ASN A 140 -4.68 2.73 -12.45
C ASN A 140 -4.34 1.67 -11.39
N CYS A 141 -4.55 1.96 -10.11
CA CYS A 141 -4.31 1.00 -9.03
C CYS A 141 -5.28 -0.19 -9.18
N GLY A 142 -4.75 -1.42 -9.20
CA GLY A 142 -5.57 -2.64 -9.35
C GLY A 142 -6.49 -2.64 -10.59
N LYS A 143 -6.09 -1.99 -11.68
CA LYS A 143 -6.94 -1.71 -12.85
C LYS A 143 -7.54 -2.95 -13.49
N ASP A 144 -6.80 -4.03 -13.63
CA ASP A 144 -7.30 -5.26 -14.24
C ASP A 144 -8.32 -5.98 -13.35
N ILE A 145 -8.17 -5.92 -12.02
CA ILE A 145 -9.17 -6.40 -11.07
C ILE A 145 -10.44 -5.55 -11.18
N LEU A 146 -10.31 -4.23 -11.25
CA LEU A 146 -11.42 -3.31 -11.46
C LEU A 146 -12.15 -3.57 -12.78
N ALA A 147 -11.42 -3.83 -13.85
CA ALA A 147 -11.99 -4.14 -15.16
C ALA A 147 -12.63 -5.54 -15.24
N GLY A 148 -12.35 -6.42 -14.25
CA GLY A 148 -12.76 -7.82 -14.25
C GLY A 148 -11.92 -8.71 -15.18
N ASN A 149 -10.74 -8.24 -15.59
CA ASN A 149 -9.79 -9.00 -16.41
C ASN A 149 -8.89 -9.90 -15.57
N ALA A 150 -8.74 -9.59 -14.28
CA ALA A 150 -7.96 -10.34 -13.32
C ALA A 150 -8.80 -10.66 -12.07
N SER A 151 -8.43 -11.71 -11.35
CA SER A 151 -8.99 -12.05 -10.04
C SER A 151 -7.96 -11.76 -8.96
N GLY A 152 -8.38 -11.16 -7.86
CA GLY A 152 -7.52 -10.90 -6.71
C GLY A 152 -8.38 -10.39 -5.55
N ASN A 153 -8.15 -10.97 -4.36
CA ASN A 153 -8.89 -10.66 -3.16
C ASN A 153 -7.94 -10.32 -2.01
N MET A 154 -8.45 -9.62 -1.01
CA MET A 154 -7.72 -9.27 0.21
C MET A 154 -6.42 -8.50 -0.08
N ASN A 155 -6.43 -7.64 -1.12
CA ASN A 155 -5.26 -6.85 -1.50
C ASN A 155 -5.37 -5.41 -1.00
N THR A 156 -4.25 -4.83 -0.61
CA THR A 156 -4.12 -3.40 -0.29
C THR A 156 -3.10 -2.77 -1.22
N PHE A 157 -3.54 -2.03 -2.23
CA PHE A 157 -2.66 -1.34 -3.17
C PHE A 157 -2.79 0.18 -3.01
N ASN A 158 -1.66 0.87 -2.95
CA ASN A 158 -1.61 2.32 -2.83
C ASN A 158 -0.49 2.89 -3.71
N GLY A 159 -0.86 3.61 -4.75
CA GLY A 159 0.08 4.27 -5.64
C GLY A 159 -0.39 4.29 -7.09
N PHE A 160 0.26 5.12 -7.91
CA PHE A 160 0.03 5.12 -9.35
C PHE A 160 0.42 3.76 -9.95
N SER A 161 -0.49 3.12 -10.68
CA SER A 161 -0.30 1.79 -11.29
C SER A 161 0.19 0.69 -10.32
N ALA A 162 -0.03 0.83 -9.00
CA ALA A 162 0.25 -0.22 -8.05
C ALA A 162 -0.65 -1.43 -8.35
N GLY A 163 -0.06 -2.61 -8.59
CA GLY A 163 -0.81 -3.81 -8.97
C GLY A 163 -1.67 -3.65 -10.23
N GLU A 164 -1.32 -2.79 -11.19
CA GLU A 164 -2.17 -2.46 -12.36
C GLU A 164 -2.68 -3.71 -13.08
N PHE A 165 -1.81 -4.68 -13.30
CA PHE A 165 -2.08 -5.97 -13.97
C PHE A 165 -1.94 -7.17 -13.02
N ALA A 166 -2.01 -6.94 -11.71
CA ALA A 166 -1.87 -7.99 -10.71
C ALA A 166 -3.13 -8.86 -10.61
N SER A 167 -2.96 -10.13 -10.26
CA SER A 167 -4.07 -11.08 -10.09
C SER A 167 -4.00 -11.95 -8.82
N GLY A 168 -2.96 -11.80 -8.01
CA GLY A 168 -2.77 -12.58 -6.78
C GLY A 168 -3.62 -12.09 -5.60
N ASN A 169 -3.65 -12.87 -4.53
CA ASN A 169 -4.39 -12.56 -3.30
C ASN A 169 -3.45 -12.15 -2.17
N ASP A 170 -4.00 -11.51 -1.13
CA ASP A 170 -3.31 -11.22 0.13
C ASP A 170 -2.05 -10.36 -0.05
N ASN A 171 -2.02 -9.46 -1.04
CA ASN A 171 -0.85 -8.65 -1.32
C ASN A 171 -0.99 -7.22 -0.77
N VAL A 172 0.15 -6.65 -0.33
CA VAL A 172 0.27 -5.24 0.07
C VAL A 172 1.28 -4.57 -0.85
N PHE A 173 0.82 -3.68 -1.76
CA PHE A 173 1.66 -2.93 -2.69
C PHE A 173 1.56 -1.43 -2.43
N ILE A 174 2.66 -0.79 -2.07
CA ILE A 174 2.69 0.65 -1.75
C ILE A 174 3.81 1.34 -2.54
N GLY A 175 3.45 2.17 -3.48
CA GLY A 175 4.39 2.93 -4.32
C GLY A 175 4.00 2.94 -5.80
N ASP A 176 4.66 3.78 -6.57
CA ASP A 176 4.47 3.88 -8.01
C ASP A 176 4.96 2.61 -8.72
N ASN A 177 4.13 2.03 -9.61
CA ASN A 177 4.40 0.79 -10.34
C ASN A 177 4.79 -0.42 -9.48
N THR A 178 4.51 -0.40 -8.18
CA THR A 178 4.81 -1.49 -7.25
C THR A 178 3.98 -2.72 -7.59
N GLY A 179 4.61 -3.88 -7.73
CA GLY A 179 3.92 -5.14 -8.05
C GLY A 179 3.06 -5.08 -9.32
N ARG A 180 3.40 -4.21 -10.28
CA ARG A 180 2.52 -3.87 -11.41
C ARG A 180 2.04 -5.08 -12.21
N TYR A 181 2.89 -6.08 -12.42
CA TYR A 181 2.60 -7.33 -13.13
C TYR A 181 2.67 -8.56 -12.21
N SER A 182 2.50 -8.36 -10.90
CA SER A 182 2.63 -9.43 -9.92
C SER A 182 1.38 -10.32 -9.87
N ASN A 183 1.58 -11.63 -10.06
CA ASN A 183 0.51 -12.62 -9.94
C ASN A 183 0.73 -13.57 -8.75
N GLY A 184 1.75 -13.32 -7.94
CA GLY A 184 2.01 -14.06 -6.70
C GLY A 184 1.07 -13.68 -5.57
N GLN A 185 1.08 -14.47 -4.52
CA GLN A 185 0.22 -14.31 -3.34
C GLN A 185 1.03 -13.96 -2.10
N SER A 186 0.38 -13.30 -1.14
CA SER A 186 0.94 -13.01 0.19
C SER A 186 2.27 -12.24 0.13
N ASN A 187 2.37 -11.30 -0.80
CA ASN A 187 3.57 -10.48 -0.97
C ASN A 187 3.39 -9.09 -0.34
N ILE A 188 4.46 -8.55 0.21
CA ILE A 188 4.54 -7.17 0.72
C ILE A 188 5.60 -6.43 -0.10
N PHE A 189 5.17 -5.48 -0.96
CA PHE A 189 6.07 -4.65 -1.76
C PHE A 189 5.86 -3.17 -1.40
N ILE A 190 6.93 -2.50 -1.01
CA ILE A 190 6.90 -1.09 -0.64
C ILE A 190 8.06 -0.35 -1.34
N GLY A 191 7.72 0.59 -2.20
CA GLY A 191 8.69 1.39 -2.95
C GLY A 191 8.40 1.41 -4.44
N THR A 192 8.87 2.44 -5.15
CA THR A 192 8.70 2.54 -6.59
C THR A 192 9.31 1.34 -7.30
N SER A 193 8.52 0.66 -8.13
CA SER A 193 8.89 -0.53 -8.90
C SER A 193 9.43 -1.70 -8.07
N ALA A 194 9.12 -1.76 -6.77
CA ALA A 194 9.45 -2.93 -5.95
C ALA A 194 8.63 -4.14 -6.43
N GLY A 195 9.30 -5.28 -6.68
CA GLY A 195 8.67 -6.53 -7.10
C GLY A 195 7.81 -6.43 -8.36
N ILE A 196 8.15 -5.53 -9.30
CA ILE A 196 7.28 -5.14 -10.43
C ILE A 196 6.78 -6.31 -11.28
N ASN A 197 7.56 -7.38 -11.44
CA ASN A 197 7.26 -8.55 -12.28
C ASN A 197 7.13 -9.86 -11.49
N ASN A 198 6.87 -9.80 -10.20
CA ASN A 198 6.89 -10.96 -9.33
C ASN A 198 5.72 -11.91 -9.59
N LEU A 199 6.04 -13.19 -9.81
CA LEU A 199 5.08 -14.29 -9.91
C LEU A 199 5.18 -15.23 -8.70
N GLY A 200 6.20 -15.05 -7.84
CA GLY A 200 6.43 -15.85 -6.64
C GLY A 200 5.61 -15.37 -5.44
N ASP A 201 5.56 -16.20 -4.43
CA ASP A 201 4.74 -16.02 -3.24
C ASP A 201 5.59 -15.68 -2.01
N TYR A 202 4.97 -15.09 -0.99
CA TYR A 202 5.53 -14.85 0.34
C TYR A 202 6.80 -13.97 0.34
N ASN A 203 6.93 -13.03 -0.61
CA ASN A 203 8.08 -12.13 -0.64
C ASN A 203 7.79 -10.83 0.11
N SER A 204 8.76 -10.38 0.92
CA SER A 204 8.76 -9.08 1.60
C SER A 204 9.83 -8.18 0.98
N ILE A 205 9.44 -7.22 0.16
CA ILE A 205 10.34 -6.39 -0.64
C ILE A 205 10.10 -4.91 -0.33
N VAL A 206 11.11 -4.24 0.21
CA VAL A 206 11.03 -2.83 0.62
C VAL A 206 12.21 -2.04 0.06
N GLY A 207 11.95 -1.10 -0.81
CA GLY A 207 12.96 -0.20 -1.38
C GLY A 207 12.70 0.15 -2.83
N PHE A 208 13.29 1.26 -3.29
CA PHE A 208 13.26 1.66 -4.69
C PHE A 208 13.91 0.57 -5.56
N THR A 209 13.17 0.02 -6.52
CA THR A 209 13.55 -1.08 -7.43
C THR A 209 14.12 -2.32 -6.73
N ALA A 210 13.79 -2.55 -5.45
CA ALA A 210 14.13 -3.79 -4.77
C ALA A 210 13.38 -4.95 -5.44
N GLY A 211 14.09 -6.07 -5.68
CA GLY A 211 13.52 -7.25 -6.34
C GLY A 211 12.91 -6.98 -7.72
N MET A 212 13.40 -5.97 -8.45
CA MET A 212 12.79 -5.50 -9.71
C MET A 212 12.65 -6.61 -10.75
N TYR A 213 13.64 -7.49 -10.85
CA TYR A 213 13.64 -8.61 -11.80
C TYR A 213 13.26 -9.95 -11.18
N LEU A 214 12.75 -9.96 -9.94
CA LEU A 214 12.26 -11.18 -9.31
C LEU A 214 11.04 -11.69 -10.08
N THR A 215 11.13 -12.92 -10.58
CA THR A 215 10.02 -13.54 -11.33
C THR A 215 9.38 -14.70 -10.56
N THR A 216 10.10 -15.76 -10.26
CA THR A 216 9.52 -16.98 -9.67
C THR A 216 10.05 -17.31 -8.27
N GLY A 217 10.94 -16.49 -7.71
CA GLY A 217 11.48 -16.69 -6.37
C GLY A 217 10.45 -16.49 -5.27
N ASN A 218 10.46 -17.34 -4.26
CA ASN A 218 9.54 -17.31 -3.14
C ASN A 218 10.27 -17.05 -1.81
N GLU A 219 9.53 -16.59 -0.81
CA GLU A 219 10.00 -16.49 0.57
C GLU A 219 11.26 -15.61 0.72
N ASN A 220 11.37 -14.55 -0.10
CA ASN A 220 12.51 -13.63 -0.03
C ASN A 220 12.19 -12.41 0.82
N THR A 221 13.19 -11.92 1.56
CA THR A 221 13.17 -10.64 2.28
C THR A 221 14.23 -9.72 1.71
N PHE A 222 13.83 -8.71 0.92
CA PHE A 222 14.72 -7.70 0.35
C PHE A 222 14.41 -6.33 0.96
N MET A 223 15.40 -5.71 1.61
CA MET A 223 15.20 -4.41 2.26
C MET A 223 16.35 -3.47 1.93
N GLY A 224 16.09 -2.47 1.11
CA GLY A 224 17.06 -1.44 0.70
C GLY A 224 16.93 -1.05 -0.77
N LEU A 225 17.53 0.09 -1.12
CA LEU A 225 17.65 0.53 -2.51
C LEU A 225 18.27 -0.59 -3.35
N ARG A 226 17.54 -1.07 -4.38
CA ARG A 226 18.00 -2.12 -5.32
C ARG A 226 18.46 -3.42 -4.64
N ALA A 227 17.98 -3.72 -3.42
CA ALA A 227 18.26 -5.00 -2.76
C ALA A 227 17.64 -6.14 -3.59
N GLY A 228 18.42 -7.18 -3.89
CA GLY A 228 17.98 -8.30 -4.72
C GLY A 228 17.54 -7.94 -6.13
N GLU A 229 17.95 -6.79 -6.68
CA GLU A 229 17.45 -6.28 -7.96
C GLU A 229 17.51 -7.30 -9.09
N CYS A 230 18.64 -8.00 -9.27
CA CYS A 230 18.81 -9.02 -10.32
C CYS A 230 18.45 -10.44 -9.87
N ASN A 231 17.89 -10.63 -8.67
CA ASN A 231 17.40 -11.94 -8.30
C ASN A 231 16.16 -12.27 -9.15
N THR A 232 16.22 -13.31 -9.96
CA THR A 232 15.14 -13.71 -10.86
C THR A 232 14.32 -14.87 -10.31
N SER A 233 14.99 -15.92 -9.80
CA SER A 233 14.34 -17.16 -9.38
C SER A 233 14.78 -17.69 -8.02
N GLY A 234 15.76 -17.02 -7.37
CA GLY A 234 16.25 -17.43 -6.06
C GLY A 234 15.18 -17.30 -4.97
N SER A 235 15.13 -18.27 -4.08
CA SER A 235 14.16 -18.35 -2.99
C SER A 235 14.85 -18.37 -1.62
N ASN A 236 14.09 -18.01 -0.56
CA ASN A 236 14.59 -18.05 0.81
C ASN A 236 15.82 -17.15 1.05
N ASN A 237 15.90 -16.01 0.37
CA ASN A 237 17.01 -15.09 0.55
C ASN A 237 16.64 -13.93 1.48
N THR A 238 17.58 -13.52 2.33
CA THR A 238 17.48 -12.32 3.15
C THR A 238 18.56 -11.32 2.73
N PHE A 239 18.17 -10.26 2.01
CA PHE A 239 19.07 -9.20 1.54
C PHE A 239 18.71 -7.87 2.21
N MET A 240 19.56 -7.38 3.10
CA MET A 240 19.32 -6.13 3.86
C MET A 240 20.46 -5.15 3.63
N GLY A 241 20.14 -4.03 3.01
CA GLY A 241 21.08 -2.95 2.70
C GLY A 241 21.02 -2.52 1.23
N ALA A 242 21.46 -1.31 0.94
CA ALA A 242 21.49 -0.81 -0.43
C ALA A 242 22.37 -1.71 -1.30
N LEU A 243 21.85 -2.16 -2.45
CA LEU A 243 22.53 -3.07 -3.39
C LEU A 243 22.95 -4.43 -2.78
N SER A 244 22.38 -4.82 -1.64
CA SER A 244 22.61 -6.16 -1.07
C SER A 244 22.03 -7.22 -1.99
N GLY A 245 22.79 -8.26 -2.30
CA GLY A 245 22.36 -9.35 -3.18
C GLY A 245 22.00 -8.96 -4.61
N SER A 246 22.35 -7.74 -5.04
CA SER A 246 21.91 -7.19 -6.33
C SER A 246 22.42 -7.97 -7.56
N SER A 247 23.42 -8.83 -7.43
CA SER A 247 23.97 -9.66 -8.51
C SER A 247 23.66 -11.15 -8.37
N ASN A 248 22.91 -11.57 -7.35
CA ASN A 248 22.58 -12.98 -7.12
C ASN A 248 21.33 -13.37 -7.92
N ALA A 249 21.49 -13.76 -9.17
CA ALA A 249 20.37 -13.97 -10.10
C ALA A 249 19.45 -15.14 -9.73
N GLY A 250 19.97 -16.28 -9.32
CA GLY A 250 19.18 -17.49 -9.05
C GLY A 250 19.56 -18.24 -7.78
N GLY A 251 20.50 -17.70 -6.98
CA GLY A 251 20.93 -18.36 -5.75
C GLY A 251 19.88 -18.31 -4.63
N SER A 252 19.81 -19.35 -3.83
CA SER A 252 18.81 -19.54 -2.78
C SER A 252 19.43 -19.71 -1.40
N ASN A 253 18.65 -19.49 -0.36
CA ASN A 253 19.03 -19.67 1.04
C ASN A 253 20.21 -18.77 1.47
N ASN A 254 20.31 -17.56 0.93
CA ASN A 254 21.41 -16.67 1.23
C ASN A 254 20.99 -15.57 2.23
N THR A 255 21.93 -15.18 3.10
CA THR A 255 21.76 -14.08 4.04
C THR A 255 22.85 -13.03 3.79
N PHE A 256 22.47 -11.90 3.14
CA PHE A 256 23.38 -10.79 2.83
C PHE A 256 22.93 -9.54 3.57
N ILE A 257 23.73 -9.08 4.53
CA ILE A 257 23.39 -7.94 5.39
C ILE A 257 24.52 -6.89 5.31
N GLY A 258 24.18 -5.71 4.83
CA GLY A 258 25.09 -4.60 4.65
C GLY A 258 25.02 -4.02 3.24
N ALA A 259 25.36 -2.75 3.08
CA ALA A 259 25.39 -2.13 1.77
C ALA A 259 26.41 -2.85 0.86
N GLN A 260 25.97 -3.24 -0.35
CA GLN A 260 26.75 -4.01 -1.31
C GLN A 260 27.25 -5.38 -0.79
N ALA A 261 26.66 -5.91 0.28
CA ALA A 261 26.93 -7.29 0.71
C ALA A 261 26.33 -8.28 -0.28
N GLY A 262 27.05 -9.37 -0.56
CA GLY A 262 26.54 -10.42 -1.42
C GLY A 262 27.58 -11.07 -2.30
N SER A 263 27.14 -11.68 -3.39
CA SER A 263 27.97 -12.35 -4.37
C SER A 263 28.13 -11.50 -5.62
N ARG A 264 29.31 -11.52 -6.20
CA ARG A 264 29.55 -11.09 -7.59
C ARG A 264 29.36 -12.24 -8.59
N ALA A 265 29.23 -13.46 -8.10
CA ALA A 265 28.86 -14.60 -8.92
C ALA A 265 27.32 -14.60 -9.10
N GLU A 266 26.85 -15.02 -10.26
CA GLU A 266 25.44 -15.00 -10.60
C GLU A 266 24.59 -15.96 -9.73
N GLN A 267 25.19 -16.96 -9.11
CA GLN A 267 24.49 -17.94 -8.28
C GLN A 267 25.40 -18.47 -7.16
N VAL A 268 25.06 -18.12 -5.93
CA VAL A 268 25.58 -18.82 -4.73
C VAL A 268 24.40 -19.27 -3.89
N ASN A 269 24.54 -20.39 -3.20
CA ASN A 269 23.51 -20.97 -2.35
C ASN A 269 24.04 -21.18 -0.93
N ASN A 270 23.14 -21.09 0.06
CA ASN A 270 23.46 -21.32 1.47
C ASN A 270 24.59 -20.41 1.99
N ALA A 271 24.71 -19.20 1.45
CA ALA A 271 25.84 -18.32 1.74
C ALA A 271 25.44 -17.18 2.68
N ILE A 272 26.36 -16.79 3.54
CA ILE A 272 26.20 -15.66 4.46
C ILE A 272 27.28 -14.62 4.17
N ALA A 273 26.87 -13.37 3.93
CA ALA A 273 27.77 -12.22 3.80
C ALA A 273 27.26 -11.08 4.69
N ILE A 274 28.01 -10.73 5.73
CA ILE A 274 27.63 -9.68 6.68
C ILE A 274 28.71 -8.60 6.71
N GLY A 275 28.32 -7.35 6.47
CA GLY A 275 29.18 -6.18 6.49
C GLY A 275 29.17 -5.40 5.18
N TYR A 276 29.65 -4.16 5.20
CA TYR A 276 29.80 -3.35 4.02
C TYR A 276 30.72 -4.02 2.99
N LYS A 277 30.20 -4.26 1.77
CA LYS A 277 30.93 -4.95 0.70
C LYS A 277 31.46 -6.34 1.07
N ALA A 278 30.85 -7.01 2.05
CA ALA A 278 31.16 -8.42 2.31
C ALA A 278 30.86 -9.24 1.05
N GLU A 279 31.87 -9.86 0.47
CA GLU A 279 31.76 -10.60 -0.79
C GLU A 279 31.96 -12.10 -0.57
N VAL A 280 30.95 -12.90 -0.93
CA VAL A 280 30.99 -14.37 -0.89
C VAL A 280 31.03 -14.92 -2.33
N ARG A 281 31.86 -15.94 -2.60
CA ARG A 281 32.06 -16.53 -3.92
C ARG A 281 31.89 -18.04 -3.96
N CYS A 282 31.40 -18.64 -2.91
CA CYS A 282 31.24 -20.08 -2.75
C CYS A 282 29.93 -20.41 -2.09
N ASN A 283 29.37 -21.58 -2.42
CA ASN A 283 28.23 -22.14 -1.71
C ASN A 283 28.64 -22.56 -0.29
N ASP A 284 27.71 -22.55 0.63
CA ASP A 284 27.91 -22.98 2.02
C ASP A 284 29.02 -22.18 2.77
N CYS A 285 29.27 -20.95 2.32
CA CYS A 285 30.32 -20.09 2.87
C CYS A 285 29.73 -18.97 3.73
N THR A 286 30.46 -18.64 4.79
CA THR A 286 30.18 -17.44 5.61
C THR A 286 31.33 -16.44 5.51
N VAL A 287 31.02 -15.21 5.13
CA VAL A 287 31.97 -14.09 5.07
C VAL A 287 31.48 -12.97 5.99
N LEU A 288 32.33 -12.60 6.93
CA LEU A 288 32.16 -11.39 7.73
C LEU A 288 33.05 -10.31 7.15
N GLY A 289 32.43 -9.32 6.51
CA GLY A 289 33.10 -8.20 5.87
C GLY A 289 33.43 -7.12 6.89
N GLY A 290 34.71 -6.94 7.14
CA GLY A 290 35.23 -5.92 8.03
C GLY A 290 36.74 -6.07 8.11
N LYS A 291 37.46 -5.01 8.47
CA LYS A 291 38.91 -5.11 8.66
C LYS A 291 39.24 -6.00 9.87
N PHE A 292 38.37 -5.96 10.86
CA PHE A 292 38.54 -6.68 12.11
C PHE A 292 37.24 -7.36 12.54
N VAL A 293 37.33 -8.58 13.04
CA VAL A 293 36.24 -9.35 13.65
C VAL A 293 36.59 -9.60 15.10
N GLY A 294 35.77 -9.13 16.02
CA GLY A 294 35.89 -9.34 17.46
C GLY A 294 34.84 -10.31 17.96
N ILE A 295 35.25 -11.34 18.69
CA ILE A 295 34.35 -12.21 19.44
C ILE A 295 34.57 -11.92 20.92
N ASN A 296 33.52 -11.43 21.59
CA ASN A 296 33.59 -11.00 22.99
C ASN A 296 34.65 -9.91 23.25
N THR A 297 34.91 -9.05 22.25
CA THR A 297 35.75 -7.84 22.34
C THR A 297 35.14 -6.75 21.48
N THR A 298 35.18 -5.52 21.96
CA THR A 298 34.60 -4.35 21.25
C THR A 298 35.62 -3.56 20.45
N THR A 299 36.90 -3.77 20.70
CA THR A 299 38.01 -3.05 20.06
C THR A 299 39.09 -4.02 19.54
N PRO A 300 38.74 -4.89 18.56
CA PRO A 300 39.68 -5.87 18.06
C PRO A 300 40.90 -5.20 17.42
N GLN A 301 42.10 -5.64 17.77
CA GLN A 301 43.37 -5.12 17.28
C GLN A 301 43.92 -5.96 16.13
N THR A 302 43.39 -7.16 15.92
CA THR A 302 43.76 -8.11 14.86
C THR A 302 42.59 -8.45 14.00
N THR A 303 42.83 -9.02 12.80
CA THR A 303 41.78 -9.38 11.83
C THR A 303 40.67 -10.25 12.44
N LEU A 304 41.05 -11.21 13.30
CA LEU A 304 40.13 -11.96 14.15
C LEU A 304 40.71 -11.96 15.58
N GLU A 305 39.96 -11.41 16.50
CA GLU A 305 40.29 -11.43 17.92
C GLU A 305 39.16 -12.08 18.73
N VAL A 306 39.51 -13.10 19.50
CA VAL A 306 38.60 -13.84 20.37
C VAL A 306 39.02 -13.63 21.79
N ASN A 307 38.22 -12.92 22.59
CA ASN A 307 38.40 -12.84 24.04
C ASN A 307 37.66 -14.01 24.69
N GLY A 308 38.27 -15.19 24.62
CA GLY A 308 37.69 -16.43 25.07
C GLY A 308 38.43 -17.67 24.57
N THR A 309 37.80 -18.80 24.62
CA THR A 309 38.36 -20.09 24.21
C THR A 309 37.89 -20.45 22.80
N ILE A 310 38.80 -20.86 21.92
CA ILE A 310 38.52 -21.47 20.65
C ILE A 310 38.60 -22.99 20.79
N THR A 311 37.49 -23.70 20.65
CA THR A 311 37.45 -25.16 20.60
C THR A 311 37.32 -25.63 19.18
N THR A 312 38.31 -26.35 18.70
CA THR A 312 38.34 -26.88 17.31
C THR A 312 38.97 -28.26 17.29
N LYS A 313 38.55 -29.13 16.37
CA LYS A 313 39.21 -30.40 16.10
C LYS A 313 40.57 -30.24 15.44
N GLN A 314 40.70 -29.21 14.60
CA GLN A 314 41.94 -28.92 13.88
C GLN A 314 42.04 -27.39 13.66
N LEU A 315 43.16 -26.80 13.99
CA LEU A 315 43.51 -25.42 13.69
C LEU A 315 44.58 -25.40 12.61
N ILE A 316 44.21 -24.90 11.41
CA ILE A 316 45.14 -24.73 10.29
C ILE A 316 45.47 -23.26 10.16
N ILE A 317 46.75 -22.90 10.21
CA ILE A 317 47.22 -21.57 9.83
C ILE A 317 47.81 -21.69 8.44
N ALA A 318 47.26 -20.93 7.49
CA ALA A 318 47.77 -20.86 6.13
C ALA A 318 48.46 -19.49 5.92
N ASN A 319 49.71 -19.48 5.45
CA ASN A 319 50.36 -18.33 4.85
C ASN A 319 50.42 -18.53 3.33
N GLU A 320 50.96 -17.54 2.60
CA GLU A 320 50.92 -17.51 1.11
C GLU A 320 51.44 -18.80 0.44
N ASN A 321 52.26 -19.58 1.10
CA ASN A 321 52.92 -20.75 0.52
C ASN A 321 52.73 -22.08 1.29
N GLN A 322 52.24 -22.06 2.51
CA GLN A 322 52.13 -23.27 3.36
C GLN A 322 50.86 -23.25 4.23
N LYS A 323 50.24 -24.41 4.34
CA LYS A 323 49.21 -24.70 5.35
C LYS A 323 49.90 -25.47 6.50
N GLN A 324 49.84 -24.92 7.71
CA GLN A 324 50.37 -25.58 8.91
C GLN A 324 49.20 -26.00 9.82
N ASP A 325 49.16 -27.28 10.14
CA ASP A 325 48.25 -27.82 11.14
C ASP A 325 48.87 -27.59 12.52
N VAL A 326 48.42 -26.56 13.19
CA VAL A 326 48.91 -26.18 14.52
C VAL A 326 48.63 -27.28 15.54
N THR A 327 47.55 -28.03 15.35
CA THR A 327 47.18 -29.13 16.25
C THR A 327 48.16 -30.29 16.09
N ALA A 328 48.59 -30.62 14.89
CA ALA A 328 49.63 -31.61 14.61
C ALA A 328 50.96 -31.17 15.20
N MET A 329 51.41 -29.93 14.91
CA MET A 329 52.65 -29.36 15.42
C MET A 329 52.70 -29.35 16.96
N LEU A 330 51.61 -29.01 17.65
CA LEU A 330 51.56 -29.03 19.10
C LEU A 330 51.66 -30.47 19.66
N ASN A 331 51.14 -31.46 18.95
CA ASN A 331 51.26 -32.87 19.36
C ASN A 331 52.69 -33.37 19.14
N GLU A 332 53.33 -33.03 18.03
CA GLU A 332 54.77 -33.34 17.82
C GLU A 332 55.63 -32.72 18.92
N LEU A 333 55.44 -31.42 19.17
CA LEU A 333 56.20 -30.72 20.22
C LEU A 333 55.99 -31.34 21.62
N LYS A 334 54.76 -31.75 21.93
CA LYS A 334 54.50 -32.47 23.21
C LYS A 334 55.24 -33.79 23.29
N ASN A 335 55.33 -34.53 22.18
CA ASN A 335 56.07 -35.80 22.11
C ASN A 335 57.57 -35.59 22.29
N GLU A 336 58.13 -34.56 21.62
CA GLU A 336 59.53 -34.20 21.78
C GLU A 336 59.87 -33.79 23.21
N ILE A 337 59.02 -32.97 23.85
CA ILE A 337 59.16 -32.58 25.25
C ILE A 337 59.10 -33.82 26.16
N ALA A 338 58.23 -34.80 25.88
CA ALA A 338 58.18 -36.01 26.67
C ALA A 338 59.47 -36.87 26.52
N GLN A 339 59.98 -36.97 25.31
CA GLN A 339 61.28 -37.66 25.04
C GLN A 339 62.45 -36.98 25.74
N LEU A 340 62.54 -35.65 25.66
CA LEU A 340 63.58 -34.87 26.35
C LEU A 340 63.51 -35.02 27.87
N LYS A 341 62.31 -35.04 28.45
CA LYS A 341 62.12 -35.28 29.88
C LYS A 341 62.62 -36.65 30.28
N GLU A 342 62.39 -37.68 29.48
CA GLU A 342 62.84 -39.04 29.77
C GLU A 342 64.39 -39.12 29.68
N GLN A 343 65.01 -38.47 28.67
CA GLN A 343 66.49 -38.39 28.56
C GLN A 343 67.12 -37.67 29.76
N ILE A 344 66.54 -36.58 30.23
CA ILE A 344 66.99 -35.87 31.44
C ILE A 344 66.90 -36.76 32.67
N ASN A 345 65.79 -37.49 32.83
CA ASN A 345 65.63 -38.42 33.93
C ASN A 345 66.65 -39.57 33.90
N GLN A 346 67.04 -40.04 32.75
CA GLN A 346 68.10 -41.03 32.60
C GLN A 346 69.50 -40.49 32.93
N LEU A 347 69.79 -39.23 32.54
CA LEU A 347 71.03 -38.59 32.85
C LEU A 347 71.21 -38.20 34.34
N THR A 348 70.12 -37.96 35.03
CA THR A 348 70.08 -37.62 36.48
C THR A 348 70.16 -38.85 37.43
N LYS A 349 69.98 -40.06 36.85
CA LYS A 349 70.06 -41.32 37.58
C LYS A 349 71.45 -41.99 37.58
N ASN A 350 72.33 -41.51 36.71
CA ASN A 350 73.76 -41.90 36.67
C ASN A 350 74.61 -40.88 37.41
#